data_d5ec47ca68277b260d75f7fb3b28916e
#
_entry.id   d5ec47ca68277b260d75f7fb3b28916e
#
_cell.length_a   1.000
_cell.length_b   1.000
_cell.length_c   1.000
_cell.angle_alpha   90.00
_cell.angle_beta   90.00
_cell.angle_gamma   90.00
#
_symmetry.space_group_name_H-M   'P 1'
#
loop_
_entity.id
_entity.type
_entity.pdbx_description
1 polymer ?
#
loop_
_entity_poly.entity_id
_entity_poly.type
_entity_poly.pdbx_seq_one_letter_code
_entity_poly.pdbx_strand_id
1 'polypeptide(L)'
;MQFQRRSLMIFLLFIGYAIVYIDKTVVGFALLPIEREFSLQPEQLGYITGVFFLAYSIFQIPAGWLNDRFGFKKVLCSSLFLLGGFAMCFGWLGFTFGLLLTFRFLAGMGHAGYPTSCAKAVTANFPVEQRTFAQSILLSSAGLAMTLGPLVAVYCLEHIGWRGSFASLGILAFIISGCILWLVPNPQRTLPVSSPQQQSVPYRQLLKSPIVILLFIAIFCLNIPSYGLMAWLPKFLVQNRGLPLGVSSLVAAAGGLGMWISSLCTGYFVGKYMQGKEHKVVCSCSLLSAVCIGLVYATSSAISASLFLFFGYVFLMASFVSVFTLPMKRLPTDVMGAAMGIINTGGTLGGFVAPIAMGYLVKMSQGYFSTFVFLVVVMIVSGLVILPLAGKTYSPVREAA
;
A
#
# COMPACT_ATOMS: atom_id res chain seq x y z
N MET A 1 -18.20 -3.29 -29.25
CA MET A 1 -18.55 -2.19 -28.33
C MET A 1 -18.35 -2.53 -26.84
N GLN A 2 -18.87 -3.64 -26.33
CA GLN A 2 -18.75 -3.97 -24.88
C GLN A 2 -17.30 -4.22 -24.43
N PHE A 3 -16.48 -4.89 -25.23
CA PHE A 3 -15.06 -5.14 -24.96
C PHE A 3 -14.25 -3.82 -24.87
N GLN A 4 -14.42 -2.92 -25.82
CA GLN A 4 -13.75 -1.62 -25.83
C GLN A 4 -14.10 -0.77 -24.60
N ARG A 5 -15.35 -0.80 -24.15
CA ARG A 5 -15.80 -0.08 -22.95
C ARG A 5 -15.17 -0.65 -21.68
N ARG A 6 -15.01 -1.98 -21.55
CA ARG A 6 -14.34 -2.62 -20.41
C ARG A 6 -12.86 -2.32 -20.38
N SER A 7 -12.18 -2.35 -21.53
CA SER A 7 -10.76 -2.01 -21.64
C SER A 7 -10.50 -0.55 -21.28
N LEU A 8 -11.33 0.39 -21.75
CA LEU A 8 -11.23 1.79 -21.39
C LEU A 8 -11.47 2.01 -19.89
N MET A 9 -12.45 1.32 -19.31
CA MET A 9 -12.72 1.39 -17.88
C MET A 9 -11.49 0.92 -17.07
N ILE A 10 -10.95 -0.27 -17.37
CA ILE A 10 -9.74 -0.78 -16.67
C ILE A 10 -8.57 0.18 -16.82
N PHE A 11 -8.35 0.76 -18.00
CA PHE A 11 -7.29 1.71 -18.23
C PHE A 11 -7.44 2.97 -17.38
N LEU A 12 -8.63 3.57 -17.32
CA LEU A 12 -8.89 4.74 -16.46
C LEU A 12 -8.74 4.42 -14.98
N LEU A 13 -9.24 3.27 -14.54
CA LEU A 13 -9.07 2.81 -13.16
C LEU A 13 -7.60 2.55 -12.82
N PHE A 14 -6.84 1.99 -13.76
CA PHE A 14 -5.41 1.75 -13.62
C PHE A 14 -4.62 3.05 -13.43
N ILE A 15 -4.87 4.06 -14.29
CA ILE A 15 -4.22 5.37 -14.16
C ILE A 15 -4.58 6.03 -12.84
N GLY A 16 -5.85 6.04 -12.46
CA GLY A 16 -6.27 6.59 -11.18
C GLY A 16 -5.62 5.87 -9.99
N TYR A 17 -5.47 4.55 -10.08
CA TYR A 17 -4.76 3.77 -9.06
C TYR A 17 -3.27 4.13 -8.99
N ALA A 18 -2.63 4.36 -10.15
CA ALA A 18 -1.24 4.81 -10.22
C ALA A 18 -1.08 6.19 -9.56
N ILE A 19 -1.98 7.15 -9.83
CA ILE A 19 -1.96 8.49 -9.19
C ILE A 19 -2.02 8.38 -7.68
N VAL A 20 -2.93 7.55 -7.18
CA VAL A 20 -3.14 7.29 -5.76
C VAL A 20 -1.87 6.73 -5.07
N TYR A 21 -1.08 5.92 -5.78
CA TYR A 21 0.21 5.41 -5.27
C TYR A 21 1.36 6.39 -5.46
N ILE A 22 1.37 7.16 -6.55
CA ILE A 22 2.38 8.20 -6.79
C ILE A 22 2.32 9.27 -5.69
N ASP A 23 1.11 9.68 -5.24
CA ASP A 23 0.95 10.61 -4.12
C ASP A 23 1.72 10.16 -2.87
N LYS A 24 1.63 8.87 -2.53
CA LYS A 24 2.38 8.29 -1.40
C LYS A 24 3.90 8.34 -1.62
N THR A 25 4.36 8.16 -2.85
CA THR A 25 5.78 8.15 -3.18
C THR A 25 6.37 9.55 -3.18
N VAL A 26 5.65 10.52 -3.76
CA VAL A 26 6.08 11.93 -3.84
C VAL A 26 6.33 12.52 -2.46
N VAL A 27 5.53 12.15 -1.46
CA VAL A 27 5.72 12.62 -0.08
C VAL A 27 7.11 12.28 0.45
N GLY A 28 7.60 11.05 0.25
CA GLY A 28 8.92 10.64 0.74
C GLY A 28 10.07 11.54 0.22
N PHE A 29 10.01 11.96 -1.05
CA PHE A 29 10.97 12.90 -1.63
C PHE A 29 10.71 14.36 -1.21
N ALA A 30 9.44 14.73 -1.04
CA ALA A 30 9.04 16.07 -0.61
C ALA A 30 9.39 16.37 0.86
N LEU A 31 9.61 15.35 1.69
CA LEU A 31 10.05 15.55 3.09
C LEU A 31 11.34 16.36 3.18
N LEU A 32 12.26 16.23 2.21
CA LEU A 32 13.52 16.98 2.19
C LEU A 32 13.33 18.52 2.12
N PRO A 33 12.61 19.08 1.13
CA PRO A 33 12.35 20.50 1.08
C PRO A 33 11.38 20.97 2.19
N ILE A 34 10.38 20.16 2.57
CA ILE A 34 9.46 20.49 3.65
C ILE A 34 10.19 20.61 4.99
N GLU A 35 11.11 19.68 5.31
CA GLU A 35 11.96 19.78 6.51
C GLU A 35 12.72 21.10 6.56
N ARG A 36 13.36 21.48 5.48
CA ARG A 36 14.15 22.73 5.41
C ARG A 36 13.28 23.96 5.56
N GLU A 37 12.13 23.99 4.89
CA GLU A 37 11.23 25.14 4.88
C GLU A 37 10.59 25.41 6.24
N PHE A 38 10.18 24.35 6.94
CA PHE A 38 9.48 24.46 8.23
C PHE A 38 10.37 24.15 9.44
N SER A 39 11.67 23.86 9.23
CA SER A 39 12.61 23.48 10.29
C SER A 39 12.09 22.32 11.16
N LEU A 40 11.50 21.30 10.51
CA LEU A 40 10.83 20.21 11.21
C LEU A 40 11.81 19.19 11.78
N GLN A 41 11.43 18.62 12.92
CA GLN A 41 12.14 17.51 13.54
C GLN A 41 11.80 16.17 12.84
N PRO A 42 12.67 15.14 12.91
CA PRO A 42 12.43 13.86 12.24
C PRO A 42 11.09 13.20 12.58
N GLU A 43 10.65 13.24 13.84
CA GLU A 43 9.35 12.68 14.24
C GLU A 43 8.17 13.41 13.59
N GLN A 44 8.28 14.73 13.37
CA GLN A 44 7.24 15.52 12.70
C GLN A 44 7.09 15.11 11.23
N LEU A 45 8.19 14.78 10.56
CA LEU A 45 8.16 14.23 9.21
C LEU A 45 7.49 12.85 9.17
N GLY A 46 7.74 12.04 10.20
CA GLY A 46 7.05 10.76 10.38
C GLY A 46 5.53 10.93 10.54
N TYR A 47 5.08 11.95 11.28
CA TYR A 47 3.65 12.26 11.40
C TYR A 47 3.02 12.70 10.07
N ILE A 48 3.69 13.52 9.25
CA ILE A 48 3.16 13.95 7.93
C ILE A 48 2.86 12.74 7.04
N THR A 49 3.72 11.74 7.04
CA THR A 49 3.51 10.52 6.25
C THR A 49 2.54 9.55 6.92
N GLY A 50 2.66 9.35 8.22
CA GLY A 50 1.88 8.37 8.97
C GLY A 50 0.39 8.72 9.05
N VAL A 51 0.04 9.99 9.29
CA VAL A 51 -1.34 10.42 9.50
C VAL A 51 -2.25 10.13 8.31
N PHE A 52 -1.70 10.08 7.10
CA PHE A 52 -2.40 9.63 5.90
C PHE A 52 -2.90 8.19 6.04
N PHE A 53 -2.04 7.29 6.50
CA PHE A 53 -2.39 5.88 6.68
C PHE A 53 -3.35 5.66 7.83
N LEU A 54 -3.30 6.50 8.88
CA LEU A 54 -4.28 6.50 9.96
C LEU A 54 -5.69 6.78 9.41
N ALA A 55 -5.83 7.86 8.64
CA ALA A 55 -7.10 8.19 8.00
C ALA A 55 -7.55 7.08 7.04
N TYR A 56 -6.64 6.56 6.22
CA TYR A 56 -6.94 5.45 5.33
C TYR A 56 -7.47 4.23 6.09
N SER A 57 -6.86 3.87 7.22
CA SER A 57 -7.32 2.74 8.05
C SER A 57 -8.73 2.96 8.62
N ILE A 58 -9.00 4.16 9.13
CA ILE A 58 -10.30 4.51 9.75
C ILE A 58 -11.41 4.53 8.70
N PHE A 59 -11.16 5.14 7.55
CA PHE A 59 -12.19 5.39 6.54
C PHE A 59 -12.36 4.24 5.52
N GLN A 60 -11.52 3.20 5.54
CA GLN A 60 -11.64 2.07 4.62
C GLN A 60 -12.97 1.30 4.78
N ILE A 61 -13.42 1.10 6.02
CA ILE A 61 -14.70 0.42 6.31
C ILE A 61 -15.90 1.30 5.91
N PRO A 62 -15.99 2.56 6.34
CA PRO A 62 -17.01 3.49 5.85
C PRO A 62 -17.08 3.61 4.32
N ALA A 63 -15.93 3.64 3.65
CA ALA A 63 -15.88 3.70 2.20
C ALA A 63 -16.46 2.44 1.52
N GLY A 64 -16.24 1.27 2.11
CA GLY A 64 -16.90 0.03 1.68
C GLY A 64 -18.42 0.14 1.74
N TRP A 65 -18.96 0.60 2.87
CA TRP A 65 -20.40 0.84 3.04
C TRP A 65 -20.96 1.90 2.06
N LEU A 66 -20.22 3.00 1.83
CA LEU A 66 -20.60 4.01 0.84
C LEU A 66 -20.68 3.41 -0.58
N ASN A 67 -19.77 2.51 -0.93
CA ASN A 67 -19.79 1.79 -2.20
C ASN A 67 -21.06 0.93 -2.36
N ASP A 68 -21.55 0.32 -1.27
CA ASP A 68 -22.75 -0.49 -1.29
C ASP A 68 -24.00 0.37 -1.46
N ARG A 69 -24.03 1.53 -0.81
CA ARG A 69 -25.20 2.42 -0.81
C ARG A 69 -25.28 3.29 -2.06
N PHE A 70 -24.18 3.88 -2.51
CA PHE A 70 -24.16 4.88 -3.59
C PHE A 70 -23.61 4.37 -4.91
N GLY A 71 -23.04 3.16 -4.91
CA GLY A 71 -22.41 2.53 -6.07
C GLY A 71 -20.95 2.95 -6.28
N PHE A 72 -20.16 2.07 -6.87
CA PHE A 72 -18.72 2.21 -7.00
C PHE A 72 -18.29 3.48 -7.74
N LYS A 73 -19.00 3.87 -8.80
CA LYS A 73 -18.61 4.99 -9.64
C LYS A 73 -18.58 6.31 -8.88
N LYS A 74 -19.63 6.60 -8.10
CA LYS A 74 -19.71 7.82 -7.31
C LYS A 74 -18.61 7.86 -6.24
N VAL A 75 -18.43 6.76 -5.50
CA VAL A 75 -17.42 6.69 -4.44
C VAL A 75 -16.00 6.78 -4.99
N LEU A 76 -15.73 6.12 -6.12
CA LEU A 76 -14.44 6.16 -6.81
C LEU A 76 -14.07 7.58 -7.27
N CYS A 77 -15.01 8.26 -7.92
CA CYS A 77 -14.80 9.64 -8.35
C CYS A 77 -14.65 10.59 -7.18
N SER A 78 -15.48 10.46 -6.14
CA SER A 78 -15.35 11.26 -4.91
C SER A 78 -14.01 11.01 -4.23
N SER A 79 -13.52 9.78 -4.21
CA SER A 79 -12.20 9.41 -3.65
C SER A 79 -11.07 10.12 -4.37
N LEU A 80 -11.04 10.10 -5.70
CA LEU A 80 -10.03 10.82 -6.48
C LEU A 80 -10.16 12.33 -6.32
N PHE A 81 -11.37 12.83 -6.31
CA PHE A 81 -11.62 14.27 -6.13
C PHE A 81 -11.14 14.75 -4.76
N LEU A 82 -11.47 14.03 -3.68
CA LEU A 82 -11.03 14.38 -2.33
C LEU A 82 -9.50 14.24 -2.18
N LEU A 83 -8.93 13.14 -2.67
CA LEU A 83 -7.48 12.94 -2.66
C LEU A 83 -6.78 14.09 -3.40
N GLY A 84 -7.19 14.38 -4.63
CA GLY A 84 -6.60 15.42 -5.45
C GLY A 84 -6.78 16.82 -4.87
N GLY A 85 -7.98 17.13 -4.38
CA GLY A 85 -8.27 18.41 -3.74
C GLY A 85 -7.42 18.65 -2.49
N PHE A 86 -7.31 17.65 -1.63
CA PHE A 86 -6.49 17.78 -0.42
C PHE A 86 -4.98 17.71 -0.70
N ALA A 87 -4.55 17.03 -1.76
CA ALA A 87 -3.17 17.13 -2.25
C ALA A 87 -2.85 18.55 -2.74
N MET A 88 -3.75 19.19 -3.50
CA MET A 88 -3.61 20.60 -3.89
C MET A 88 -3.59 21.54 -2.68
N CYS A 89 -4.48 21.33 -1.71
CA CYS A 89 -4.50 22.10 -0.47
C CYS A 89 -3.19 21.90 0.33
N PHE A 90 -2.65 20.68 0.36
CA PHE A 90 -1.36 20.40 0.98
C PHE A 90 -0.23 21.22 0.34
N GLY A 91 -0.21 21.31 -1.00
CA GLY A 91 0.77 22.11 -1.73
C GLY A 91 0.57 23.62 -1.55
N TRP A 92 -0.64 24.12 -1.74
CA TRP A 92 -0.89 25.54 -1.80
C TRP A 92 -1.22 26.21 -0.45
N LEU A 93 -1.88 25.50 0.44
CA LEU A 93 -2.34 26.00 1.74
C LEU A 93 -1.58 25.41 2.93
N GLY A 94 -0.58 24.56 2.68
CA GLY A 94 0.25 23.95 3.71
C GLY A 94 1.31 24.94 4.24
N PHE A 95 0.88 25.99 4.96
CA PHE A 95 1.79 27.01 5.52
C PHE A 95 2.22 26.72 6.95
N THR A 96 1.61 25.77 7.62
CA THR A 96 1.96 25.37 8.98
C THR A 96 1.98 23.84 9.11
N PHE A 97 2.72 23.35 10.09
CA PHE A 97 2.77 21.89 10.38
C PHE A 97 1.36 21.31 10.63
N GLY A 98 0.50 22.02 11.35
CA GLY A 98 -0.87 21.58 11.58
C GLY A 98 -1.71 21.45 10.32
N LEU A 99 -1.57 22.39 9.37
CA LEU A 99 -2.25 22.33 8.07
C LEU A 99 -1.70 21.17 7.22
N LEU A 100 -0.38 20.94 7.22
CA LEU A 100 0.22 19.81 6.54
C LEU A 100 -0.35 18.47 7.06
N LEU A 101 -0.45 18.30 8.37
CA LEU A 101 -1.08 17.11 8.97
C LEU A 101 -2.56 16.98 8.58
N THR A 102 -3.32 18.08 8.65
CA THR A 102 -4.75 18.09 8.34
C THR A 102 -5.00 17.66 6.89
N PHE A 103 -4.29 18.28 5.94
CA PHE A 103 -4.48 17.94 4.53
C PHE A 103 -4.00 16.52 4.20
N ARG A 104 -2.95 16.02 4.84
CA ARG A 104 -2.52 14.61 4.69
C ARG A 104 -3.55 13.63 5.26
N PHE A 105 -4.16 13.95 6.41
CA PHE A 105 -5.27 13.16 6.97
C PHE A 105 -6.46 13.11 6.01
N LEU A 106 -6.89 14.25 5.52
CA LEU A 106 -8.02 14.36 4.60
C LEU A 106 -7.73 13.68 3.23
N ALA A 107 -6.50 13.77 2.73
CA ALA A 107 -6.07 13.04 1.54
C ALA A 107 -6.14 11.51 1.77
N GLY A 108 -5.71 11.03 2.95
CA GLY A 108 -5.84 9.63 3.34
C GLY A 108 -7.30 9.14 3.42
N MET A 109 -8.20 9.98 3.91
CA MET A 109 -9.63 9.73 3.87
C MET A 109 -10.14 9.57 2.43
N GLY A 110 -9.76 10.48 1.53
CA GLY A 110 -10.08 10.39 0.10
C GLY A 110 -9.54 9.10 -0.52
N HIS A 111 -8.31 8.70 -0.17
CA HIS A 111 -7.69 7.45 -0.65
C HIS A 111 -8.51 6.20 -0.31
N ALA A 112 -9.13 6.15 0.86
CA ALA A 112 -9.74 4.94 1.42
C ALA A 112 -10.82 4.30 0.51
N GLY A 113 -11.54 5.11 -0.24
CA GLY A 113 -12.62 4.64 -1.13
C GLY A 113 -12.14 4.09 -2.48
N TYR A 114 -10.92 4.43 -2.91
CA TYR A 114 -10.48 4.07 -4.26
C TYR A 114 -10.27 2.56 -4.47
N PRO A 115 -9.50 1.84 -3.63
CA PRO A 115 -9.27 0.40 -3.80
C PRO A 115 -10.55 -0.44 -3.73
N THR A 116 -11.43 -0.11 -2.78
CA THR A 116 -12.72 -0.81 -2.59
C THR A 116 -13.67 -0.59 -3.77
N SER A 117 -13.68 0.63 -4.32
CA SER A 117 -14.46 0.97 -5.51
C SER A 117 -13.95 0.26 -6.76
N CYS A 118 -12.63 0.13 -6.94
CA CYS A 118 -12.03 -0.61 -8.03
C CYS A 118 -12.44 -2.09 -8.01
N ALA A 119 -12.35 -2.74 -6.84
CA ALA A 119 -12.76 -4.13 -6.68
C ALA A 119 -14.25 -4.31 -7.04
N LYS A 120 -15.10 -3.39 -6.60
CA LYS A 120 -16.53 -3.42 -6.92
C LYS A 120 -16.82 -3.12 -8.39
N ALA A 121 -16.05 -2.24 -9.04
CA ALA A 121 -16.14 -1.98 -10.48
C ALA A 121 -15.83 -3.23 -11.29
N VAL A 122 -14.80 -3.98 -10.91
CA VAL A 122 -14.44 -5.25 -11.54
C VAL A 122 -15.57 -6.28 -11.38
N THR A 123 -16.07 -6.46 -10.15
CA THR A 123 -17.15 -7.45 -9.91
C THR A 123 -18.45 -7.12 -10.64
N ALA A 124 -18.76 -5.84 -10.83
CA ALA A 124 -19.96 -5.38 -11.51
C ALA A 124 -19.90 -5.45 -13.05
N ASN A 125 -18.70 -5.40 -13.65
CA ASN A 125 -18.56 -5.25 -15.10
C ASN A 125 -17.89 -6.45 -15.79
N PHE A 126 -17.27 -7.37 -15.02
CA PHE A 126 -16.57 -8.53 -15.57
C PHE A 126 -17.23 -9.85 -15.15
N PRO A 127 -17.31 -10.83 -16.07
CA PRO A 127 -17.73 -12.18 -15.73
C PRO A 127 -16.73 -12.80 -14.75
N VAL A 128 -17.18 -13.80 -13.98
CA VAL A 128 -16.42 -14.39 -12.87
C VAL A 128 -15.02 -14.85 -13.30
N GLU A 129 -14.91 -15.45 -14.49
CA GLU A 129 -13.68 -16.00 -15.06
C GLU A 129 -12.62 -14.93 -15.35
N GLN A 130 -13.05 -13.70 -15.63
CA GLN A 130 -12.16 -12.58 -15.98
C GLN A 130 -11.85 -11.65 -14.81
N ARG A 131 -12.55 -11.77 -13.68
CA ARG A 131 -12.41 -10.86 -12.53
C ARG A 131 -10.99 -10.88 -11.95
N THR A 132 -10.41 -12.06 -11.81
CA THR A 132 -9.05 -12.21 -11.28
C THR A 132 -8.03 -11.51 -12.16
N PHE A 133 -8.13 -11.66 -13.47
CA PHE A 133 -7.25 -11.00 -14.42
C PHE A 133 -7.43 -9.47 -14.41
N ALA A 134 -8.66 -8.97 -14.43
CA ALA A 134 -8.96 -7.55 -14.35
C ALA A 134 -8.44 -6.93 -13.04
N GLN A 135 -8.62 -7.61 -11.92
CA GLN A 135 -8.11 -7.15 -10.62
C GLN A 135 -6.58 -7.16 -10.56
N SER A 136 -5.91 -8.15 -11.14
CA SER A 136 -4.45 -8.20 -11.16
C SER A 136 -3.84 -7.06 -12.01
N ILE A 137 -4.49 -6.68 -13.12
CA ILE A 137 -4.09 -5.48 -13.88
C ILE A 137 -4.17 -4.24 -12.97
N LEU A 138 -5.27 -4.04 -12.26
CA LEU A 138 -5.41 -2.87 -11.39
C LEU A 138 -4.36 -2.86 -10.26
N LEU A 139 -4.10 -4.00 -9.63
CA LEU A 139 -3.10 -4.11 -8.57
C LEU A 139 -1.67 -3.91 -9.09
N SER A 140 -1.38 -4.27 -10.34
CA SER A 140 -0.05 -4.06 -10.93
C SER A 140 0.29 -2.57 -11.09
N SER A 141 -0.72 -1.68 -11.10
CA SER A 141 -0.50 -0.23 -11.11
C SER A 141 0.28 0.26 -9.88
N ALA A 142 0.14 -0.40 -8.73
CA ALA A 142 0.90 -0.07 -7.53
C ALA A 142 2.40 -0.29 -7.74
N GLY A 143 2.80 -1.44 -8.31
CA GLY A 143 4.19 -1.73 -8.61
C GLY A 143 4.77 -0.77 -9.66
N LEU A 144 3.99 -0.47 -10.71
CA LEU A 144 4.39 0.52 -11.72
C LEU A 144 4.56 1.91 -11.09
N ALA A 145 3.63 2.34 -10.25
CA ALA A 145 3.70 3.62 -9.56
C ALA A 145 4.89 3.68 -8.58
N MET A 146 5.22 2.60 -7.91
CA MET A 146 6.42 2.51 -7.07
C MET A 146 7.72 2.55 -7.88
N THR A 147 7.68 2.13 -9.16
CA THR A 147 8.83 2.19 -10.08
C THR A 147 8.97 3.59 -10.68
N LEU A 148 7.91 4.14 -11.25
CA LEU A 148 7.94 5.43 -11.93
C LEU A 148 7.78 6.61 -10.98
N GLY A 149 7.10 6.43 -9.86
CA GLY A 149 6.79 7.48 -8.88
C GLY A 149 8.01 8.24 -8.38
N PRO A 150 9.11 7.58 -7.96
CA PRO A 150 10.34 8.25 -7.58
C PRO A 150 10.90 9.15 -8.65
N LEU A 151 10.89 8.70 -9.91
CA LEU A 151 11.42 9.47 -11.05
C LEU A 151 10.55 10.69 -11.34
N VAL A 152 9.23 10.50 -11.37
CA VAL A 152 8.25 11.59 -11.53
C VAL A 152 8.35 12.55 -10.35
N ALA A 153 8.47 12.06 -9.12
CA ALA A 153 8.61 12.89 -7.93
C ALA A 153 9.81 13.82 -8.03
N VAL A 154 10.99 13.29 -8.36
CA VAL A 154 12.21 14.11 -8.47
C VAL A 154 12.11 15.10 -9.62
N TYR A 155 11.65 14.67 -10.79
CA TYR A 155 11.44 15.57 -11.92
C TYR A 155 10.53 16.75 -11.55
N CYS A 156 9.39 16.48 -10.92
CA CYS A 156 8.48 17.54 -10.49
C CYS A 156 9.10 18.43 -9.40
N LEU A 157 9.80 17.83 -8.42
CA LEU A 157 10.44 18.59 -7.33
C LEU A 157 11.50 19.56 -7.86
N GLU A 158 12.30 19.16 -8.85
CA GLU A 158 13.35 20.00 -9.43
C GLU A 158 12.80 21.13 -10.31
N HIS A 159 11.68 20.91 -11.02
CA HIS A 159 11.14 21.87 -11.98
C HIS A 159 10.04 22.79 -11.44
N ILE A 160 9.17 22.27 -10.57
CA ILE A 160 8.00 22.99 -10.05
C ILE A 160 7.91 23.01 -8.51
N GLY A 161 8.94 22.47 -7.84
CA GLY A 161 9.02 22.39 -6.39
C GLY A 161 7.98 21.42 -5.78
N TRP A 162 8.05 21.23 -4.46
CA TRP A 162 7.16 20.30 -3.78
C TRP A 162 5.68 20.74 -3.80
N ARG A 163 5.44 22.05 -3.70
CA ARG A 163 4.08 22.61 -3.78
C ARG A 163 3.44 22.36 -5.14
N GLY A 164 4.17 22.64 -6.21
CA GLY A 164 3.74 22.37 -7.57
C GLY A 164 3.53 20.88 -7.85
N SER A 165 4.36 20.03 -7.26
CA SER A 165 4.23 18.57 -7.42
C SER A 165 2.90 18.03 -6.87
N PHE A 166 2.47 18.49 -5.68
CA PHE A 166 1.17 18.09 -5.16
C PHE A 166 0.00 18.74 -5.90
N ALA A 167 0.15 19.98 -6.34
CA ALA A 167 -0.87 20.65 -7.16
C ALA A 167 -1.08 19.93 -8.50
N SER A 168 -0.01 19.54 -9.17
CA SER A 168 -0.10 18.82 -10.46
C SER A 168 -0.72 17.44 -10.32
N LEU A 169 -0.40 16.71 -9.24
CA LEU A 169 -1.07 15.44 -8.91
C LEU A 169 -2.56 15.64 -8.66
N GLY A 170 -2.93 16.70 -7.96
CA GLY A 170 -4.34 17.04 -7.72
C GLY A 170 -5.09 17.35 -9.00
N ILE A 171 -4.51 18.15 -9.89
CA ILE A 171 -5.09 18.46 -11.23
C ILE A 171 -5.28 17.16 -12.02
N LEU A 172 -4.27 16.29 -12.06
CA LEU A 172 -4.34 15.02 -12.76
C LEU A 172 -5.43 14.10 -12.17
N ALA A 173 -5.57 14.06 -10.85
CA ALA A 173 -6.63 13.32 -10.18
C ALA A 173 -8.03 13.84 -10.55
N PHE A 174 -8.21 15.17 -10.67
CA PHE A 174 -9.46 15.76 -11.13
C PHE A 174 -9.79 15.43 -12.58
N ILE A 175 -8.79 15.48 -13.48
CA ILE A 175 -8.97 15.11 -14.88
C ILE A 175 -9.41 13.65 -14.98
N ILE A 176 -8.71 12.73 -14.31
CA ILE A 176 -9.06 11.30 -14.35
C ILE A 176 -10.42 11.04 -13.69
N SER A 177 -10.73 11.71 -12.58
CA SER A 177 -12.06 11.64 -11.97
C SER A 177 -13.17 12.08 -12.94
N GLY A 178 -12.95 13.17 -13.66
CA GLY A 178 -13.86 13.65 -14.72
C GLY A 178 -14.00 12.66 -15.88
N CYS A 179 -12.87 12.10 -16.34
CA CYS A 179 -12.90 11.06 -17.37
C CYS A 179 -13.68 9.82 -16.92
N ILE A 180 -13.51 9.38 -15.67
CA ILE A 180 -14.26 8.26 -15.12
C ILE A 180 -15.75 8.59 -15.04
N LEU A 181 -16.11 9.80 -14.59
CA LEU A 181 -17.50 10.23 -14.53
C LEU A 181 -18.17 10.23 -15.92
N TRP A 182 -17.45 10.59 -16.94
CA TRP A 182 -17.99 10.73 -18.30
C TRP A 182 -17.98 9.42 -19.08
N LEU A 183 -16.88 8.68 -19.03
CA LEU A 183 -16.60 7.55 -19.93
C LEU A 183 -16.98 6.18 -19.34
N VAL A 184 -16.97 6.04 -18.00
CA VAL A 184 -17.35 4.79 -17.36
C VAL A 184 -18.87 4.73 -17.21
N PRO A 185 -19.56 3.73 -17.82
CA PRO A 185 -20.99 3.62 -17.70
C PRO A 185 -21.42 3.38 -16.24
N ASN A 186 -22.60 3.89 -15.89
CA ASN A 186 -23.24 3.49 -14.64
C ASN A 186 -23.60 2.00 -14.74
N PRO A 187 -23.28 1.19 -13.74
CA PRO A 187 -23.76 -0.18 -13.73
C PRO A 187 -25.28 -0.15 -13.77
N GLN A 188 -25.88 -0.93 -14.66
CA GLN A 188 -27.29 -1.25 -14.55
C GLN A 188 -27.49 -1.80 -13.15
N ARG A 189 -28.46 -1.25 -12.43
CA ARG A 189 -28.82 -1.65 -11.08
C ARG A 189 -29.30 -3.11 -11.15
N THR A 190 -28.36 -4.04 -11.14
CA THR A 190 -28.71 -5.42 -10.83
C THR A 190 -29.25 -5.36 -9.42
N LEU A 191 -30.53 -5.66 -9.29
CA LEU A 191 -31.18 -5.86 -7.99
C LEU A 191 -30.21 -6.70 -7.14
N PRO A 192 -30.05 -6.38 -5.87
CA PRO A 192 -29.22 -7.19 -5.00
C PRO A 192 -29.75 -8.62 -5.18
N VAL A 193 -28.94 -9.50 -5.75
CA VAL A 193 -29.12 -10.93 -5.58
C VAL A 193 -29.08 -11.07 -4.06
N SER A 194 -30.24 -11.32 -3.47
CA SER A 194 -30.38 -11.64 -2.08
C SER A 194 -29.49 -12.85 -1.85
N SER A 195 -28.23 -12.57 -1.48
CA SER A 195 -27.36 -13.60 -0.95
C SER A 195 -28.12 -14.22 0.22
N PRO A 196 -28.28 -15.55 0.29
CA PRO A 196 -28.85 -16.18 1.45
C PRO A 196 -28.21 -15.55 2.67
N GLN A 197 -28.99 -15.19 3.68
CA GLN A 197 -28.52 -14.60 4.93
C GLN A 197 -27.27 -15.39 5.38
N GLN A 198 -26.12 -14.91 4.98
CA GLN A 198 -24.87 -15.43 5.52
C GLN A 198 -24.95 -15.14 7.01
N GLN A 199 -25.03 -16.20 7.80
CA GLN A 199 -24.88 -16.11 9.24
C GLN A 199 -23.54 -15.41 9.48
N SER A 200 -23.61 -14.13 9.76
CA SER A 200 -22.41 -13.31 9.96
C SER A 200 -21.76 -13.79 11.25
N VAL A 201 -20.66 -14.51 11.12
CA VAL A 201 -19.85 -14.86 12.29
C VAL A 201 -19.48 -13.54 12.97
N PRO A 202 -19.76 -13.38 14.28
CA PRO A 202 -19.51 -12.15 14.99
C PRO A 202 -18.04 -11.74 14.84
N TYR A 203 -17.77 -10.49 14.44
CA TYR A 203 -16.41 -9.94 14.32
C TYR A 203 -15.53 -10.24 15.54
N ARG A 204 -16.14 -10.29 16.73
CA ARG A 204 -15.49 -10.63 18.00
C ARG A 204 -14.85 -12.03 18.00
N GLN A 205 -15.43 -13.01 17.31
CA GLN A 205 -14.87 -14.37 17.22
C GLN A 205 -13.67 -14.38 16.25
N LEU A 206 -13.74 -13.64 15.14
CA LEU A 206 -12.63 -13.54 14.21
C LEU A 206 -11.42 -12.83 14.83
N LEU A 207 -11.65 -11.80 15.65
CA LEU A 207 -10.58 -11.10 16.38
C LEU A 207 -9.89 -12.00 17.43
N LYS A 208 -10.51 -13.10 17.86
CA LYS A 208 -9.91 -14.08 18.75
C LYS A 208 -9.29 -15.27 18.01
N SER A 209 -9.49 -15.37 16.70
CA SER A 209 -8.96 -16.48 15.90
C SER A 209 -7.44 -16.40 15.78
N PRO A 210 -6.68 -17.41 16.22
CA PRO A 210 -5.23 -17.39 16.17
C PRO A 210 -4.68 -17.17 14.76
N ILE A 211 -5.31 -17.77 13.74
CA ILE A 211 -4.89 -17.59 12.35
C ILE A 211 -5.06 -16.13 11.89
N VAL A 212 -6.16 -15.47 12.25
CA VAL A 212 -6.42 -14.06 11.87
C VAL A 212 -5.42 -13.14 12.58
N ILE A 213 -5.14 -13.39 13.86
CA ILE A 213 -4.18 -12.61 14.65
C ILE A 213 -2.76 -12.76 14.08
N LEU A 214 -2.31 -13.99 13.79
CA LEU A 214 -0.98 -14.25 13.26
C LEU A 214 -0.80 -13.62 11.87
N LEU A 215 -1.82 -13.71 11.01
CA LEU A 215 -1.80 -13.08 9.69
C LEU A 215 -1.85 -11.55 9.78
N PHE A 216 -2.64 -10.99 10.72
CA PHE A 216 -2.65 -9.55 11.00
C PHE A 216 -1.25 -9.06 11.39
N ILE A 217 -0.59 -9.74 12.34
CA ILE A 217 0.76 -9.37 12.78
C ILE A 217 1.77 -9.50 11.62
N ALA A 218 1.68 -10.56 10.83
CA ALA A 218 2.56 -10.75 9.69
C ALA A 218 2.43 -9.62 8.66
N ILE A 219 1.20 -9.25 8.28
CA ILE A 219 0.94 -8.15 7.33
C ILE A 219 1.33 -6.80 7.92
N PHE A 220 1.06 -6.56 9.21
CA PHE A 220 1.52 -5.39 9.92
C PHE A 220 3.05 -5.25 9.82
N CYS A 221 3.79 -6.31 10.14
CA CYS A 221 5.24 -6.32 10.07
C CYS A 221 5.78 -6.19 8.64
N LEU A 222 5.17 -6.81 7.63
CA LEU A 222 5.57 -6.69 6.22
C LEU A 222 5.38 -5.26 5.67
N ASN A 223 4.35 -4.56 6.11
CA ASN A 223 4.08 -3.21 5.63
C ASN A 223 4.96 -2.14 6.30
N ILE A 224 5.53 -2.41 7.47
CA ILE A 224 6.47 -1.49 8.12
C ILE A 224 7.67 -1.18 7.23
N PRO A 225 8.48 -2.13 6.74
CA PRO A 225 9.59 -1.80 5.85
C PRO A 225 9.11 -1.27 4.49
N SER A 226 7.98 -1.74 3.96
CA SER A 226 7.44 -1.25 2.70
C SER A 226 7.16 0.25 2.74
N TYR A 227 6.35 0.72 3.69
CA TYR A 227 5.98 2.13 3.82
C TYR A 227 7.06 2.97 4.53
N GLY A 228 7.82 2.35 5.43
CA GLY A 228 8.94 3.01 6.10
C GLY A 228 10.04 3.40 5.11
N LEU A 229 10.48 2.48 4.27
CA LEU A 229 11.46 2.79 3.21
C LEU A 229 10.90 3.77 2.19
N MET A 230 9.63 3.62 1.78
CA MET A 230 9.00 4.57 0.86
C MET A 230 9.07 6.02 1.38
N ALA A 231 8.90 6.21 2.70
CA ALA A 231 8.93 7.53 3.32
C ALA A 231 10.37 8.04 3.58
N TRP A 232 11.26 7.17 4.08
CA TRP A 232 12.55 7.59 4.63
C TRP A 232 13.76 7.27 3.76
N LEU A 233 13.64 6.36 2.77
CA LEU A 233 14.75 5.99 1.91
C LEU A 233 15.33 7.18 1.12
N PRO A 234 14.51 8.09 0.51
CA PRO A 234 15.07 9.25 -0.18
C PRO A 234 15.93 10.12 0.74
N LYS A 235 15.45 10.37 1.96
CA LYS A 235 16.15 11.17 2.95
C LYS A 235 17.45 10.49 3.41
N PHE A 236 17.43 9.18 3.68
CA PHE A 236 18.61 8.39 4.00
C PHE A 236 19.66 8.46 2.90
N LEU A 237 19.26 8.27 1.64
CA LEU A 237 20.20 8.26 0.51
C LEU A 237 20.83 9.66 0.28
N VAL A 238 20.04 10.73 0.40
CA VAL A 238 20.53 12.10 0.20
C VAL A 238 21.34 12.58 1.41
N GLN A 239 20.81 12.50 2.62
CA GLN A 239 21.43 13.10 3.80
C GLN A 239 22.54 12.25 4.42
N ASN A 240 22.37 10.93 4.44
CA ASN A 240 23.34 10.03 5.09
C ASN A 240 24.38 9.48 4.11
N ARG A 241 23.99 9.24 2.84
CA ARG A 241 24.88 8.72 1.80
C ARG A 241 25.41 9.79 0.85
N GLY A 242 24.92 11.03 0.93
CA GLY A 242 25.35 12.12 0.07
C GLY A 242 25.01 11.95 -1.40
N LEU A 243 24.06 11.06 -1.73
CA LEU A 243 23.70 10.82 -3.13
C LEU A 243 22.86 11.95 -3.69
N PRO A 244 23.07 12.34 -4.97
CA PRO A 244 22.20 13.27 -5.65
C PRO A 244 20.75 12.78 -5.65
N LEU A 245 19.79 13.71 -5.64
CA LEU A 245 18.36 13.39 -5.59
C LEU A 245 17.93 12.49 -6.76
N GLY A 246 18.43 12.75 -7.98
CA GLY A 246 18.18 11.93 -9.16
C GLY A 246 18.70 10.50 -9.01
N VAL A 247 19.90 10.29 -8.44
CA VAL A 247 20.42 8.94 -8.17
C VAL A 247 19.58 8.24 -7.11
N SER A 248 19.15 8.98 -6.07
CA SER A 248 18.29 8.42 -5.01
C SER A 248 16.93 7.95 -5.56
N SER A 249 16.39 8.65 -6.57
CA SER A 249 15.15 8.21 -7.24
C SER A 249 15.33 6.92 -8.05
N LEU A 250 16.48 6.74 -8.70
CA LEU A 250 16.80 5.50 -9.42
C LEU A 250 16.94 4.30 -8.46
N VAL A 251 17.60 4.51 -7.31
CA VAL A 251 17.70 3.48 -6.26
C VAL A 251 16.31 3.09 -5.75
N ALA A 252 15.45 4.07 -5.47
CA ALA A 252 14.08 3.80 -5.02
C ALA A 252 13.24 3.10 -6.11
N ALA A 253 13.38 3.51 -7.37
CA ALA A 253 12.71 2.90 -8.52
C ALA A 253 13.10 1.42 -8.71
N ALA A 254 14.35 1.05 -8.44
CA ALA A 254 14.79 -0.35 -8.48
C ALA A 254 14.00 -1.23 -7.49
N GLY A 255 13.72 -0.72 -6.28
CA GLY A 255 12.85 -1.41 -5.32
C GLY A 255 11.41 -1.58 -5.85
N GLY A 256 10.84 -0.53 -6.44
CA GLY A 256 9.53 -0.58 -7.09
C GLY A 256 9.47 -1.63 -8.20
N LEU A 257 10.51 -1.70 -9.04
CA LEU A 257 10.62 -2.70 -10.12
C LEU A 257 10.64 -4.13 -9.56
N GLY A 258 11.41 -4.36 -8.49
CA GLY A 258 11.44 -5.64 -7.79
C GLY A 258 10.06 -6.04 -7.26
N MET A 259 9.36 -5.11 -6.63
CA MET A 259 7.99 -5.29 -6.16
C MET A 259 7.04 -5.63 -7.32
N TRP A 260 7.13 -4.91 -8.44
CA TRP A 260 6.25 -5.10 -9.60
C TRP A 260 6.44 -6.48 -10.23
N ILE A 261 7.68 -6.85 -10.53
CA ILE A 261 8.01 -8.17 -11.09
C ILE A 261 7.57 -9.30 -10.14
N SER A 262 7.89 -9.17 -8.85
CA SER A 262 7.51 -10.19 -7.87
C SER A 262 6.00 -10.34 -7.75
N SER A 263 5.23 -9.26 -7.80
CA SER A 263 3.77 -9.33 -7.73
C SER A 263 3.14 -10.13 -8.87
N LEU A 264 3.74 -10.09 -10.06
CA LEU A 264 3.29 -10.83 -11.23
C LEU A 264 3.69 -12.30 -11.19
N CYS A 265 4.92 -12.59 -10.71
CA CYS A 265 5.50 -13.94 -10.77
C CYS A 265 5.13 -14.81 -9.57
N THR A 266 5.03 -14.22 -8.37
CA THR A 266 4.88 -14.99 -7.12
C THR A 266 3.59 -15.80 -7.09
N GLY A 267 2.47 -15.23 -7.53
CA GLY A 267 1.18 -15.93 -7.53
C GLY A 267 1.23 -17.23 -8.33
N TYR A 268 1.86 -17.19 -9.51
CA TYR A 268 2.05 -18.37 -10.35
C TYR A 268 3.00 -19.38 -9.70
N PHE A 269 4.16 -18.91 -9.24
CA PHE A 269 5.19 -19.78 -8.66
C PHE A 269 4.70 -20.48 -7.39
N VAL A 270 4.12 -19.74 -6.45
CA VAL A 270 3.60 -20.28 -5.19
C VAL A 270 2.39 -21.19 -5.44
N GLY A 271 1.50 -20.79 -6.37
CA GLY A 271 0.34 -21.59 -6.73
C GLY A 271 0.69 -22.93 -7.38
N LYS A 272 1.79 -23.00 -8.15
CA LYS A 272 2.20 -24.21 -8.88
C LYS A 272 3.15 -25.10 -8.08
N TYR A 273 4.14 -24.52 -7.38
CA TYR A 273 5.26 -25.29 -6.81
C TYR A 273 5.25 -25.35 -5.28
N MET A 274 4.55 -24.45 -4.60
CA MET A 274 4.63 -24.28 -3.14
C MET A 274 3.28 -24.48 -2.43
N GLN A 275 2.36 -25.23 -3.05
CA GLN A 275 1.07 -25.51 -2.42
C GLN A 275 1.24 -26.24 -1.07
N GLY A 276 0.57 -25.72 -0.04
CA GLY A 276 0.67 -26.23 1.34
C GLY A 276 1.96 -25.86 2.08
N LYS A 277 2.93 -25.24 1.39
CA LYS A 277 4.23 -24.80 1.96
C LYS A 277 4.36 -23.28 2.02
N GLU A 278 3.25 -22.54 1.90
CA GLU A 278 3.22 -21.06 1.87
C GLU A 278 3.91 -20.45 3.10
N HIS A 279 3.76 -21.06 4.27
CA HIS A 279 4.43 -20.64 5.50
C HIS A 279 5.97 -20.66 5.39
N LYS A 280 6.53 -21.63 4.64
CA LYS A 280 7.98 -21.69 4.35
C LYS A 280 8.41 -20.57 3.42
N VAL A 281 7.59 -20.25 2.39
CA VAL A 281 7.86 -19.13 1.48
C VAL A 281 7.87 -17.81 2.26
N VAL A 282 6.86 -17.57 3.11
CA VAL A 282 6.81 -16.36 3.93
C VAL A 282 8.05 -16.27 4.83
N CYS A 283 8.39 -17.34 5.54
CA CYS A 283 9.55 -17.33 6.44
C CYS A 283 10.86 -17.07 5.68
N SER A 284 11.17 -17.89 4.63
CA SER A 284 12.42 -17.75 3.89
C SER A 284 12.53 -16.39 3.17
N CYS A 285 11.46 -15.95 2.51
CA CYS A 285 11.47 -14.68 1.80
C CYS A 285 11.55 -13.48 2.77
N SER A 286 10.88 -13.53 3.92
CA SER A 286 11.01 -12.46 4.93
C SER A 286 12.45 -12.37 5.48
N LEU A 287 13.10 -13.49 5.73
CA LEU A 287 14.50 -13.50 6.17
C LEU A 287 15.45 -12.98 5.08
N LEU A 288 15.27 -13.40 3.84
CA LEU A 288 16.09 -12.89 2.72
C LEU A 288 15.87 -11.39 2.51
N SER A 289 14.62 -10.91 2.63
CA SER A 289 14.33 -9.48 2.57
C SER A 289 14.99 -8.72 3.71
N ALA A 290 14.97 -9.27 4.94
CA ALA A 290 15.66 -8.68 6.10
C ALA A 290 17.16 -8.51 5.84
N VAL A 291 17.82 -9.54 5.30
CA VAL A 291 19.24 -9.48 4.91
C VAL A 291 19.47 -8.40 3.86
N CYS A 292 18.65 -8.37 2.80
CA CYS A 292 18.79 -7.36 1.75
C CYS A 292 18.62 -5.93 2.30
N ILE A 293 17.62 -5.70 3.16
CA ILE A 293 17.38 -4.38 3.80
C ILE A 293 18.59 -3.98 4.67
N GLY A 294 19.15 -4.92 5.43
CA GLY A 294 20.37 -4.69 6.20
C GLY A 294 21.58 -4.32 5.30
N LEU A 295 21.73 -4.99 4.16
CA LEU A 295 22.78 -4.71 3.19
C LEU A 295 22.59 -3.35 2.48
N VAL A 296 21.36 -2.85 2.30
CA VAL A 296 21.12 -1.47 1.82
C VAL A 296 21.77 -0.46 2.76
N TYR A 297 21.69 -0.68 4.08
CA TYR A 297 22.37 0.18 5.04
C TYR A 297 23.89 0.00 5.00
N ALA A 298 24.39 -1.22 4.86
CA ALA A 298 25.82 -1.52 4.92
C ALA A 298 26.61 -1.03 3.69
N THR A 299 25.96 -0.90 2.52
CA THR A 299 26.65 -0.49 1.29
C THR A 299 26.69 1.03 1.12
N SER A 300 27.79 1.54 0.56
CA SER A 300 27.93 2.95 0.14
C SER A 300 27.71 3.15 -1.36
N SER A 301 27.71 2.09 -2.15
CA SER A 301 27.50 2.14 -3.60
C SER A 301 26.01 2.23 -3.96
N ALA A 302 25.63 3.19 -4.80
CA ALA A 302 24.26 3.33 -5.30
C ALA A 302 23.81 2.09 -6.10
N ILE A 303 24.72 1.46 -6.88
CA ILE A 303 24.42 0.27 -7.65
C ILE A 303 24.12 -0.90 -6.73
N SER A 304 24.97 -1.15 -5.72
CA SER A 304 24.74 -2.21 -4.75
C SER A 304 23.47 -1.97 -3.94
N ALA A 305 23.20 -0.71 -3.52
CA ALA A 305 21.97 -0.34 -2.84
C ALA A 305 20.72 -0.62 -3.72
N SER A 306 20.80 -0.31 -5.03
CA SER A 306 19.71 -0.62 -5.98
C SER A 306 19.46 -2.11 -6.09
N LEU A 307 20.51 -2.94 -6.19
CA LEU A 307 20.39 -4.39 -6.28
C LEU A 307 19.81 -4.99 -5.00
N PHE A 308 20.33 -4.58 -3.83
CA PHE A 308 19.80 -5.07 -2.57
C PHE A 308 18.36 -4.60 -2.33
N LEU A 309 18.01 -3.39 -2.72
CA LEU A 309 16.65 -2.91 -2.62
C LEU A 309 15.71 -3.65 -3.58
N PHE A 310 16.13 -3.90 -4.82
CA PHE A 310 15.40 -4.69 -5.79
C PHE A 310 15.07 -6.08 -5.24
N PHE A 311 16.07 -6.85 -4.81
CA PHE A 311 15.85 -8.18 -4.26
C PHE A 311 15.11 -8.15 -2.93
N GLY A 312 15.37 -7.16 -2.08
CA GLY A 312 14.64 -6.94 -0.83
C GLY A 312 13.14 -6.81 -1.07
N TYR A 313 12.72 -6.01 -2.05
CA TYR A 313 11.31 -5.88 -2.41
C TYR A 313 10.75 -7.08 -3.17
N VAL A 314 11.57 -7.80 -3.97
CA VAL A 314 11.16 -9.09 -4.57
C VAL A 314 10.75 -10.06 -3.48
N PHE A 315 11.58 -10.26 -2.47
CA PHE A 315 11.30 -11.18 -1.37
C PHE A 315 10.18 -10.68 -0.45
N LEU A 316 10.13 -9.38 -0.15
CA LEU A 316 9.06 -8.77 0.63
C LEU A 316 7.69 -9.02 -0.03
N MET A 317 7.60 -8.77 -1.34
CA MET A 317 6.35 -8.94 -2.08
C MET A 317 5.97 -10.41 -2.22
N ALA A 318 6.95 -11.31 -2.36
CA ALA A 318 6.70 -12.75 -2.35
C ALA A 318 6.10 -13.21 -1.01
N SER A 319 6.63 -12.71 0.11
CA SER A 319 6.04 -12.94 1.44
C SER A 319 4.62 -12.38 1.53
N PHE A 320 4.41 -11.13 1.08
CA PHE A 320 3.11 -10.45 1.12
C PHE A 320 2.03 -11.24 0.35
N VAL A 321 2.29 -11.62 -0.90
CA VAL A 321 1.36 -12.43 -1.70
C VAL A 321 1.05 -13.75 -1.01
N SER A 322 2.08 -14.42 -0.46
CA SER A 322 1.92 -15.71 0.21
C SER A 322 1.08 -15.61 1.49
N VAL A 323 1.24 -14.53 2.29
CA VAL A 323 0.40 -14.29 3.49
C VAL A 323 -1.06 -14.10 3.10
N PHE A 324 -1.37 -13.39 2.00
CA PHE A 324 -2.75 -13.20 1.54
C PHE A 324 -3.37 -14.46 0.94
N THR A 325 -2.59 -15.43 0.50
CA THR A 325 -3.13 -16.73 0.00
C THR A 325 -3.50 -17.70 1.13
N LEU A 326 -2.88 -17.56 2.31
CA LEU A 326 -3.11 -18.45 3.44
C LEU A 326 -4.58 -18.45 3.95
N PRO A 327 -5.23 -17.29 4.19
CA PRO A 327 -6.63 -17.28 4.63
C PRO A 327 -7.56 -17.86 3.57
N MET A 328 -7.30 -17.64 2.27
CA MET A 328 -8.13 -18.17 1.18
C MET A 328 -8.17 -19.69 1.14
N LYS A 329 -7.14 -20.34 1.66
CA LYS A 329 -7.03 -21.81 1.72
C LYS A 329 -7.46 -22.42 3.04
N ARG A 330 -7.57 -21.62 4.10
CA ARG A 330 -7.73 -22.12 5.48
C ARG A 330 -8.97 -21.63 6.20
N LEU A 331 -9.58 -20.55 5.71
CA LEU A 331 -10.81 -20.02 6.30
C LEU A 331 -12.01 -20.37 5.43
N PRO A 332 -13.18 -20.61 6.04
CA PRO A 332 -14.43 -20.77 5.33
C PRO A 332 -14.79 -19.51 4.52
N THR A 333 -15.50 -19.71 3.40
CA THR A 333 -15.87 -18.62 2.48
C THR A 333 -16.81 -17.59 3.09
N ASP A 334 -17.63 -17.97 4.05
CA ASP A 334 -18.59 -17.13 4.77
C ASP A 334 -17.93 -16.08 5.68
N VAL A 335 -16.73 -16.36 6.21
CA VAL A 335 -15.97 -15.43 7.07
C VAL A 335 -14.85 -14.71 6.33
N MET A 336 -14.58 -15.08 5.08
CA MET A 336 -13.42 -14.61 4.31
C MET A 336 -13.35 -13.09 4.20
N GLY A 337 -14.45 -12.43 3.87
CA GLY A 337 -14.50 -10.98 3.70
C GLY A 337 -14.11 -10.22 4.97
N ALA A 338 -14.68 -10.63 6.09
CA ALA A 338 -14.41 -10.01 7.39
C ALA A 338 -12.97 -10.28 7.86
N ALA A 339 -12.49 -11.52 7.70
CA ALA A 339 -11.12 -11.90 8.04
C ALA A 339 -10.09 -11.12 7.21
N MET A 340 -10.29 -11.02 5.90
CA MET A 340 -9.42 -10.24 5.01
C MET A 340 -9.43 -8.75 5.35
N GLY A 341 -10.58 -8.20 5.75
CA GLY A 341 -10.67 -6.82 6.23
C GLY A 341 -9.82 -6.58 7.47
N ILE A 342 -9.91 -7.47 8.46
CA ILE A 342 -9.09 -7.39 9.69
C ILE A 342 -7.60 -7.50 9.34
N ILE A 343 -7.21 -8.50 8.54
CA ILE A 343 -5.81 -8.72 8.15
C ILE A 343 -5.27 -7.49 7.40
N ASN A 344 -6.02 -6.94 6.44
CA ASN A 344 -5.59 -5.76 5.68
C ASN A 344 -5.46 -4.50 6.55
N THR A 345 -6.27 -4.37 7.61
CA THR A 345 -6.13 -3.28 8.59
C THR A 345 -4.75 -3.33 9.27
N GLY A 346 -4.21 -4.52 9.52
CA GLY A 346 -2.82 -4.65 9.98
C GLY A 346 -1.82 -3.95 9.05
N GLY A 347 -1.99 -4.13 7.73
CA GLY A 347 -1.13 -3.49 6.75
C GLY A 347 -1.19 -1.96 6.76
N THR A 348 -2.38 -1.38 6.83
CA THR A 348 -2.55 0.07 6.89
C THR A 348 -2.06 0.68 8.20
N LEU A 349 -2.23 -0.03 9.32
CA LEU A 349 -1.65 0.35 10.61
C LEU A 349 -0.11 0.27 10.60
N GLY A 350 0.48 -0.73 9.91
CA GLY A 350 1.92 -0.75 9.65
C GLY A 350 2.39 0.49 8.92
N GLY A 351 1.64 0.95 7.93
CA GLY A 351 1.89 2.21 7.22
C GLY A 351 1.80 3.46 8.09
N PHE A 352 0.94 3.45 9.10
CA PHE A 352 0.85 4.53 10.10
C PHE A 352 2.05 4.51 11.06
N VAL A 353 2.35 3.35 11.63
CA VAL A 353 3.40 3.20 12.66
C VAL A 353 4.79 3.40 12.08
N ALA A 354 5.08 2.87 10.88
CA ALA A 354 6.43 2.82 10.33
C ALA A 354 7.11 4.19 10.20
N PRO A 355 6.52 5.20 9.51
CA PRO A 355 7.19 6.48 9.35
C PRO A 355 7.40 7.21 10.68
N ILE A 356 6.46 7.07 11.61
CA ILE A 356 6.52 7.70 12.93
C ILE A 356 7.62 7.05 13.77
N ALA A 357 7.64 5.71 13.86
CA ALA A 357 8.66 4.98 14.61
C ALA A 357 10.06 5.28 14.05
N MET A 358 10.23 5.29 12.73
CA MET A 358 11.50 5.64 12.10
C MET A 358 11.91 7.09 12.41
N GLY A 359 10.98 8.04 12.43
CA GLY A 359 11.24 9.43 12.81
C GLY A 359 11.78 9.56 14.23
N TYR A 360 11.15 8.87 15.18
CA TYR A 360 11.64 8.82 16.57
C TYR A 360 13.01 8.15 16.69
N LEU A 361 13.22 7.04 15.97
CA LEU A 361 14.50 6.33 15.99
C LEU A 361 15.63 7.19 15.41
N VAL A 362 15.38 7.91 14.31
CA VAL A 362 16.36 8.85 13.73
C VAL A 362 16.70 9.96 14.74
N LYS A 363 15.71 10.54 15.40
CA LYS A 363 15.92 11.59 16.43
C LYS A 363 16.74 11.07 17.61
N MET A 364 16.38 9.90 18.15
CA MET A 364 17.02 9.33 19.34
C MET A 364 18.47 8.90 19.08
N SER A 365 18.73 8.28 17.92
CA SER A 365 20.06 7.76 17.58
C SER A 365 20.93 8.75 16.79
N GLN A 366 20.36 9.90 16.41
CA GLN A 366 20.99 10.90 15.53
C GLN A 366 21.55 10.28 14.22
N GLY A 367 20.92 9.20 13.76
CA GLY A 367 21.36 8.46 12.57
C GLY A 367 20.33 7.42 12.13
N TYR A 368 20.64 6.70 11.06
CA TYR A 368 19.71 5.76 10.46
C TYR A 368 19.95 4.30 10.86
N PHE A 369 21.00 3.98 11.62
CA PHE A 369 21.33 2.60 12.00
C PHE A 369 20.16 1.92 12.72
N SER A 370 19.64 2.56 13.76
CA SER A 370 18.53 2.02 14.56
C SER A 370 17.25 1.82 13.74
N THR A 371 17.01 2.67 12.73
CA THR A 371 15.87 2.51 11.82
C THR A 371 16.02 1.27 10.94
N PHE A 372 17.20 1.01 10.39
CA PHE A 372 17.42 -0.19 9.58
C PHE A 372 17.41 -1.46 10.44
N VAL A 373 17.96 -1.42 11.66
CA VAL A 373 17.82 -2.53 12.63
C VAL A 373 16.36 -2.82 12.93
N PHE A 374 15.55 -1.78 13.17
CA PHE A 374 14.11 -1.93 13.37
C PHE A 374 13.43 -2.60 12.17
N LEU A 375 13.73 -2.17 10.94
CA LEU A 375 13.17 -2.77 9.72
C LEU A 375 13.56 -4.26 9.57
N VAL A 376 14.83 -4.59 9.86
CA VAL A 376 15.32 -5.98 9.84
C VAL A 376 14.59 -6.83 10.89
N VAL A 377 14.47 -6.34 12.12
CA VAL A 377 13.80 -7.07 13.22
C VAL A 377 12.33 -7.33 12.86
N VAL A 378 11.59 -6.34 12.38
CA VAL A 378 10.17 -6.55 12.04
C VAL A 378 10.00 -7.52 10.86
N MET A 379 10.93 -7.55 9.90
CA MET A 379 10.92 -8.55 8.82
C MET A 379 11.16 -9.96 9.34
N ILE A 380 12.09 -10.14 10.28
CA ILE A 380 12.34 -11.43 10.95
C ILE A 380 11.07 -11.86 11.71
N VAL A 381 10.47 -10.95 12.47
CA VAL A 381 9.22 -11.22 13.20
C VAL A 381 8.11 -11.64 12.26
N SER A 382 7.95 -10.97 11.12
CA SER A 382 6.95 -11.35 10.11
C SER A 382 7.14 -12.77 9.59
N GLY A 383 8.39 -13.19 9.34
CA GLY A 383 8.70 -14.55 8.90
C GLY A 383 8.43 -15.60 9.98
N LEU A 384 8.77 -15.31 11.23
CA LEU A 384 8.66 -16.27 12.33
C LEU A 384 7.23 -16.43 12.83
N VAL A 385 6.43 -15.37 12.85
CA VAL A 385 5.05 -15.36 13.36
C VAL A 385 4.12 -16.30 12.58
N ILE A 386 4.46 -16.65 11.34
CA ILE A 386 3.69 -17.55 10.48
C ILE A 386 4.02 -19.05 10.75
N LEU A 387 5.12 -19.36 11.38
CA LEU A 387 5.55 -20.75 11.59
C LEU A 387 4.53 -21.61 12.38
N PRO A 388 3.84 -21.10 13.41
CA PRO A 388 2.81 -21.88 14.11
C PRO A 388 1.64 -22.34 13.23
N LEU A 389 1.46 -21.70 12.06
CA LEU A 389 0.46 -22.12 11.08
C LEU A 389 0.90 -23.33 10.23
N ALA A 390 2.13 -23.83 10.38
CA ALA A 390 2.61 -25.00 9.67
C ALA A 390 1.77 -26.25 10.04
N GLY A 391 1.14 -26.87 9.04
CA GLY A 391 0.44 -28.17 9.20
C GLY A 391 -0.92 -28.12 9.90
N LYS A 392 -1.42 -26.97 10.34
CA LYS A 392 -2.72 -26.86 11.01
C LYS A 392 -3.81 -26.38 10.06
N THR A 393 -4.86 -27.15 9.89
CA THR A 393 -6.15 -26.69 9.35
C THR A 393 -6.94 -26.12 10.52
N TYR A 394 -7.13 -24.80 10.55
CA TYR A 394 -7.92 -24.14 11.57
C TYR A 394 -9.39 -24.09 11.13
N SER A 395 -10.29 -24.71 11.90
CA SER A 395 -11.72 -24.50 11.79
C SER A 395 -12.13 -23.50 12.89
N PRO A 396 -12.51 -22.27 12.55
CA PRO A 396 -12.87 -21.27 13.57
C PRO A 396 -14.17 -21.61 14.35
N VAL A 397 -14.90 -22.64 13.90
CA VAL A 397 -16.19 -23.05 14.50
C VAL A 397 -16.01 -24.13 15.57
N ARG A 398 -14.88 -24.82 15.67
CA ARG A 398 -14.68 -25.92 16.63
C ARG A 398 -14.02 -25.55 17.96
N GLU A 399 -13.45 -24.37 18.10
CA GLU A 399 -12.77 -23.94 19.35
C GLU A 399 -13.64 -23.09 20.27
N ALA A 400 -14.91 -22.87 19.91
CA ALA A 400 -15.86 -22.06 20.70
C ALA A 400 -17.06 -22.90 21.24
N ALA A 401 -16.97 -24.24 21.22
CA ALA A 401 -17.95 -25.14 21.82
C ALA A 401 -17.43 -25.71 23.15
#